data_589a80f9dee8e9dc1d937545e4a8b9ae
#
_entry.id   589a80f9dee8e9dc1d937545e4a8b9ae
#
_cell.length_a   1.000
_cell.length_b   1.000
_cell.length_c   1.000
_cell.angle_alpha   90.00
_cell.angle_beta   90.00
_cell.angle_gamma   90.00
#
_symmetry.space_group_name_H-M   'P 1'
#
loop_
_entity.id
_entity.type
_entity.pdbx_description
1 polymer ?
#
loop_
_entity_poly.entity_id
_entity_poly.type
_entity_poly.pdbx_seq_one_letter_code
_entity_poly.pdbx_strand_id
1 'polypeptide(L)'
;MTPKPAATPPSAPEPDASHEVELKFILPVAAIESLADQGLDWPDATPPQHTPLISIYYDTPDYQFWHHGIALRIRRQGNQWLQHLKWRGRAAAGRDGVSLAGGSIRTEWEWSRPDSEPDTEVMAAALDGAIPLPKGWAAQIKPVFET
;
A
#
# COMPACT_ATOMS: atom_id res chain seq x y z
N MET A 1 -47.87 -7.82 18.06
CA MET A 1 -46.82 -8.03 17.05
C MET A 1 -45.68 -7.06 17.33
N THR A 2 -44.64 -7.54 17.97
CA THR A 2 -43.44 -6.74 18.26
C THR A 2 -42.52 -6.78 17.05
N PRO A 3 -42.01 -5.65 16.57
CA PRO A 3 -41.12 -5.64 15.43
C PRO A 3 -39.78 -6.31 15.81
N LYS A 4 -39.28 -7.19 14.93
CA LYS A 4 -38.01 -7.87 15.02
C LYS A 4 -36.90 -6.78 14.90
N PRO A 5 -35.89 -6.76 15.80
CA PRO A 5 -34.80 -5.83 15.65
C PRO A 5 -34.04 -6.09 14.35
N ALA A 6 -33.74 -5.03 13.61
CA ALA A 6 -32.91 -5.09 12.41
C ALA A 6 -31.51 -5.59 12.78
N ALA A 7 -31.00 -6.57 12.02
CA ALA A 7 -29.65 -7.04 12.19
C ALA A 7 -28.67 -5.91 11.85
N THR A 8 -27.78 -5.60 12.78
CA THR A 8 -26.65 -4.70 12.56
C THR A 8 -25.76 -5.31 11.46
N PRO A 9 -25.41 -4.56 10.40
CA PRO A 9 -24.49 -5.07 9.41
C PRO A 9 -23.15 -5.38 10.07
N PRO A 10 -22.41 -6.42 9.60
CA PRO A 10 -21.11 -6.72 10.13
C PRO A 10 -20.21 -5.49 9.94
N SER A 11 -19.55 -5.05 11.02
CA SER A 11 -18.54 -4.01 10.95
C SER A 11 -17.45 -4.47 10.00
N ALA A 12 -17.05 -3.59 9.07
CA ALA A 12 -15.87 -3.84 8.25
C ALA A 12 -14.67 -4.17 9.16
N PRO A 13 -13.82 -5.15 8.80
CA PRO A 13 -12.65 -5.45 9.60
C PRO A 13 -11.82 -4.18 9.76
N GLU A 14 -11.44 -3.85 10.99
CA GLU A 14 -10.53 -2.74 11.24
C GLU A 14 -9.21 -3.01 10.49
N PRO A 15 -8.69 -2.02 9.75
CA PRO A 15 -7.43 -2.20 9.03
C PRO A 15 -6.31 -2.41 10.04
N ASP A 16 -5.60 -3.52 9.90
CA ASP A 16 -4.37 -3.75 10.68
C ASP A 16 -3.27 -2.83 10.10
N ALA A 17 -3.05 -1.70 10.77
CA ALA A 17 -1.98 -0.78 10.40
C ALA A 17 -0.65 -1.39 10.84
N SER A 18 0.14 -1.85 9.89
CA SER A 18 1.48 -2.36 10.14
C SER A 18 2.55 -1.29 9.88
N HIS A 19 3.66 -1.40 10.61
CA HIS A 19 4.86 -0.62 10.34
C HIS A 19 5.82 -1.50 9.55
N GLU A 20 6.03 -1.16 8.28
CA GLU A 20 7.03 -1.83 7.46
C GLU A 20 8.41 -1.21 7.70
N VAL A 21 9.40 -2.06 7.96
CA VAL A 21 10.81 -1.70 7.96
C VAL A 21 11.44 -2.30 6.71
N GLU A 22 11.78 -1.45 5.74
CA GLU A 22 12.37 -1.85 4.46
C GLU A 22 13.86 -1.56 4.45
N LEU A 23 14.67 -2.56 4.07
CA LEU A 23 16.09 -2.41 3.79
C LEU A 23 16.33 -2.52 2.29
N LYS A 24 17.09 -1.58 1.73
CA LYS A 24 17.46 -1.58 0.31
C LYS A 24 18.96 -1.82 0.16
N PHE A 25 19.30 -2.80 -0.65
CA PHE A 25 20.67 -3.12 -0.98
C PHE A 25 20.94 -2.82 -2.45
N ILE A 26 22.14 -2.32 -2.74
CA ILE A 26 22.65 -2.19 -4.11
C ILE A 26 23.55 -3.40 -4.37
N LEU A 27 23.20 -4.18 -5.37
CA LEU A 27 23.94 -5.36 -5.76
C LEU A 27 24.43 -5.24 -7.21
N PRO A 28 25.57 -5.85 -7.56
CA PRO A 28 25.95 -6.03 -8.96
C PRO A 28 24.88 -6.80 -9.73
N VAL A 29 24.70 -6.49 -11.02
CA VAL A 29 23.68 -7.13 -11.87
C VAL A 29 23.81 -8.66 -11.85
N ALA A 30 25.02 -9.19 -11.96
CA ALA A 30 25.27 -10.66 -11.92
C ALA A 30 24.80 -11.30 -10.60
N ALA A 31 24.87 -10.58 -9.47
CA ALA A 31 24.37 -11.09 -8.20
C ALA A 31 22.83 -11.09 -8.17
N ILE A 32 22.19 -10.10 -8.79
CA ILE A 32 20.73 -10.04 -8.92
C ILE A 32 20.22 -11.18 -9.80
N GLU A 33 20.88 -11.43 -10.94
CA GLU A 33 20.56 -12.55 -11.85
C GLU A 33 20.72 -13.90 -11.14
N SER A 34 21.81 -14.09 -10.42
CA SER A 34 22.03 -15.31 -9.64
C SER A 34 20.97 -15.53 -8.56
N LEU A 35 20.57 -14.46 -7.86
CA LEU A 35 19.48 -14.53 -6.86
C LEU A 35 18.13 -14.85 -7.50
N ALA A 36 17.84 -14.32 -8.69
CA ALA A 36 16.61 -14.60 -9.42
C ALA A 36 16.51 -16.07 -9.87
N ASP A 37 17.63 -16.65 -10.28
CA ASP A 37 17.68 -18.03 -10.82
C ASP A 37 17.83 -19.09 -9.73
N GLN A 38 18.68 -18.85 -8.75
CA GLN A 38 19.08 -19.84 -7.75
C GLN A 38 18.48 -19.60 -6.36
N GLY A 39 17.98 -18.39 -6.13
CA GLY A 39 17.52 -17.97 -4.79
C GLY A 39 18.68 -17.65 -3.85
N LEU A 40 18.35 -17.56 -2.57
CA LEU A 40 19.32 -17.34 -1.51
C LEU A 40 19.93 -18.69 -1.06
N ASP A 41 21.24 -18.77 -1.02
CA ASP A 41 21.95 -19.88 -0.35
C ASP A 41 21.89 -19.67 1.18
N TRP A 42 20.74 -19.98 1.75
CA TRP A 42 20.45 -19.81 3.15
C TRP A 42 19.70 -21.04 3.69
N PRO A 43 19.99 -21.53 4.90
CA PRO A 43 19.21 -22.59 5.52
C PRO A 43 17.72 -22.21 5.53
N ASP A 44 16.85 -23.12 5.08
CA ASP A 44 15.40 -22.94 5.01
C ASP A 44 14.89 -21.93 3.95
N ALA A 45 15.74 -21.43 3.06
CA ALA A 45 15.29 -20.61 1.93
C ALA A 45 14.38 -21.41 1.00
N THR A 46 13.24 -20.84 0.63
CA THR A 46 12.36 -21.43 -0.39
C THR A 46 12.88 -21.09 -1.78
N PRO A 47 12.67 -22.00 -2.78
CA PRO A 47 13.03 -21.69 -4.17
C PRO A 47 12.37 -20.39 -4.66
N PRO A 48 13.02 -19.66 -5.59
CA PRO A 48 12.44 -18.48 -6.21
C PRO A 48 11.09 -18.79 -6.85
N GLN A 49 10.12 -17.91 -6.66
CA GLN A 49 8.81 -18.00 -7.30
C GLN A 49 8.58 -16.78 -8.18
N HIS A 50 8.14 -17.03 -9.41
CA HIS A 50 7.78 -15.98 -10.35
C HIS A 50 6.25 -15.82 -10.37
N THR A 51 5.77 -14.71 -9.87
CA THR A 51 4.34 -14.39 -9.85
C THR A 51 4.10 -13.10 -10.65
N PRO A 52 3.28 -13.14 -11.72
CA PRO A 52 2.91 -11.93 -12.43
C PRO A 52 2.09 -11.03 -11.51
N LEU A 53 2.50 -9.78 -11.42
CA LEU A 53 1.84 -8.76 -10.64
C LEU A 53 1.42 -7.61 -11.55
N ILE A 54 0.16 -7.21 -11.49
CA ILE A 54 -0.33 -5.98 -12.10
C ILE A 54 -0.57 -4.99 -10.99
N SER A 55 0.02 -3.82 -11.08
CA SER A 55 -0.14 -2.77 -10.08
C SER A 55 -0.60 -1.48 -10.75
N ILE A 56 -1.75 -0.98 -10.32
CA ILE A 56 -2.33 0.28 -10.78
C ILE A 56 -2.16 1.29 -9.65
N TYR A 57 -1.51 2.40 -9.94
CA TYR A 57 -1.30 3.49 -8.99
C TYR A 57 -2.32 4.60 -9.24
N TYR A 58 -2.83 5.15 -8.15
CA TYR A 58 -3.89 6.15 -8.16
C TYR A 58 -3.44 7.42 -7.45
N ASP A 59 -3.83 8.55 -8.00
CA ASP A 59 -3.63 9.87 -7.38
C ASP A 59 -4.71 10.85 -7.88
N THR A 60 -4.77 12.02 -7.31
CA THR A 60 -5.54 13.15 -7.84
C THR A 60 -4.85 13.75 -9.07
N PRO A 61 -5.56 14.51 -9.93
CA PRO A 61 -4.97 15.12 -11.14
C PRO A 61 -3.73 15.99 -10.87
N ASP A 62 -3.65 16.58 -9.70
CA ASP A 62 -2.58 17.44 -9.23
C ASP A 62 -1.61 16.76 -8.26
N TYR A 63 -1.63 15.41 -8.21
CA TYR A 63 -0.72 14.57 -7.43
C TYR A 63 -0.71 14.89 -5.93
N GLN A 64 -1.86 15.15 -5.33
CA GLN A 64 -1.96 15.48 -3.90
C GLN A 64 -1.46 14.36 -3.01
N PHE A 65 -1.71 13.10 -3.36
CA PHE A 65 -1.19 11.98 -2.58
C PHE A 65 0.33 11.96 -2.57
N TRP A 66 0.94 12.08 -3.74
CA TRP A 66 2.39 12.15 -3.86
C TRP A 66 2.98 13.29 -3.03
N HIS A 67 2.40 14.48 -3.10
CA HIS A 67 2.86 15.64 -2.34
C HIS A 67 2.75 15.46 -0.83
N HIS A 68 1.81 14.67 -0.36
CA HIS A 68 1.63 14.34 1.07
C HIS A 68 2.34 13.05 1.51
N GLY A 69 3.15 12.46 0.64
CA GLY A 69 3.90 11.24 0.93
C GLY A 69 3.03 9.99 1.04
N ILE A 70 1.88 10.01 0.38
CA ILE A 70 0.96 8.88 0.25
C ILE A 70 1.22 8.17 -1.07
N ALA A 71 1.14 6.86 -1.07
CA ALA A 71 1.07 6.04 -2.27
C ALA A 71 -0.15 5.11 -2.18
N LEU A 72 -1.07 5.25 -3.12
CA LEU A 72 -2.21 4.35 -3.29
C LEU A 72 -1.97 3.44 -4.48
N ARG A 73 -2.06 2.15 -4.26
CA ARG A 73 -1.88 1.13 -5.27
C ARG A 73 -2.96 0.05 -5.14
N ILE A 74 -3.54 -0.35 -6.26
CA ILE A 74 -4.32 -1.58 -6.36
C ILE A 74 -3.48 -2.61 -7.10
N ARG A 75 -3.24 -3.76 -6.49
CA ARG A 75 -2.41 -4.83 -7.05
C ARG A 75 -3.25 -6.07 -7.29
N ARG A 76 -3.11 -6.63 -8.48
CA ARG A 76 -3.61 -7.98 -8.78
C ARG A 76 -2.48 -8.98 -8.55
N GLN A 77 -2.78 -9.99 -7.74
CA GLN A 77 -1.91 -11.15 -7.49
C GLN A 77 -2.74 -12.41 -7.70
N GLY A 78 -2.52 -13.10 -8.81
CA GLY A 78 -3.40 -14.19 -9.23
C GLY A 78 -4.84 -13.69 -9.46
N ASN A 79 -5.79 -14.21 -8.69
CA ASN A 79 -7.21 -13.84 -8.77
C ASN A 79 -7.66 -12.82 -7.70
N GLN A 80 -6.74 -12.34 -6.89
CA GLN A 80 -7.04 -11.40 -5.82
C GLN A 80 -6.60 -9.99 -6.18
N TRP A 81 -7.43 -9.02 -5.81
CA TRP A 81 -7.08 -7.62 -5.83
C TRP A 81 -6.83 -7.14 -4.42
N LEU A 82 -5.75 -6.41 -4.21
CA LEU A 82 -5.34 -5.86 -2.93
C LEU A 82 -5.12 -4.36 -3.06
N GLN A 83 -5.78 -3.59 -2.20
CA GLN A 83 -5.55 -2.17 -2.07
C GLN A 83 -4.47 -1.94 -1.03
N HIS A 84 -3.42 -1.25 -1.42
CA HIS A 84 -2.33 -0.85 -0.53
C HIS A 84 -2.30 0.65 -0.41
N LEU A 85 -2.27 1.14 0.82
CA LEU A 85 -2.05 2.52 1.14
C LEU A 85 -0.78 2.61 1.97
N LYS A 86 0.19 3.39 1.49
CA LYS A 86 1.45 3.64 2.19
C LYS A 86 1.57 5.12 2.49
N TRP A 87 1.93 5.45 3.72
CA TRP A 87 2.14 6.82 4.14
C TRP A 87 3.46 6.98 4.88
N ARG A 88 4.25 7.95 4.44
CA ARG A 88 5.55 8.25 5.05
C ARG A 88 5.46 8.98 6.40
N GLY A 89 4.26 9.36 6.84
CA GLY A 89 4.06 10.10 8.09
C GLY A 89 4.53 11.56 8.04
N ARG A 90 4.19 12.32 9.07
CA ARG A 90 4.60 13.73 9.19
C ARG A 90 6.11 13.92 9.34
N ALA A 91 6.82 12.97 9.94
CA ALA A 91 8.26 13.04 10.17
C ALA A 91 9.10 13.02 8.88
N ALA A 92 8.54 12.50 7.78
CA ALA A 92 9.23 12.45 6.49
C ALA A 92 9.10 13.75 5.66
N ALA A 93 8.22 14.67 6.06
CA ALA A 93 8.11 16.00 5.46
C ALA A 93 9.18 16.98 5.99
N GLY A 94 9.84 16.66 7.10
CA GLY A 94 11.01 17.37 7.62
C GLY A 94 12.29 16.75 7.06
N ARG A 95 13.29 17.60 6.81
CA ARG A 95 14.64 17.24 6.28
C ARG A 95 15.41 16.19 7.10
N ASP A 96 14.84 15.72 8.21
CA ASP A 96 15.48 14.84 9.19
C ASP A 96 14.76 13.49 9.33
N GLY A 97 14.16 13.00 8.23
CA GLY A 97 13.69 11.61 8.19
C GLY A 97 14.87 10.72 8.56
N VAL A 98 14.80 10.04 9.71
CA VAL A 98 15.82 9.11 10.17
C VAL A 98 15.95 8.01 9.13
N SER A 99 16.79 8.26 8.15
CA SER A 99 17.31 7.26 7.25
C SER A 99 18.38 6.51 8.03
N LEU A 100 17.96 5.49 8.76
CA LEU A 100 18.93 4.48 9.19
C LEU A 100 19.46 3.83 7.92
N ALA A 101 20.67 4.18 7.53
CA ALA A 101 21.48 3.53 6.49
C ALA A 101 20.65 2.70 5.45
N GLY A 102 19.84 3.37 4.62
CA GLY A 102 19.05 2.70 3.58
C GLY A 102 17.68 2.12 3.98
N GLY A 103 17.23 2.29 5.23
CA GLY A 103 15.90 1.89 5.68
C GLY A 103 14.87 3.02 5.63
N SER A 104 13.61 2.69 5.48
CA SER A 104 12.49 3.61 5.64
C SER A 104 11.41 2.98 6.53
N ILE A 105 10.80 3.80 7.39
CA ILE A 105 9.64 3.40 8.19
C ILE A 105 8.43 4.07 7.56
N ARG A 106 7.39 3.30 7.30
CA ARG A 106 6.13 3.77 6.72
C ARG A 106 4.97 3.12 7.47
N THR A 107 3.85 3.83 7.53
CA THR A 107 2.59 3.21 7.91
C THR A 107 1.95 2.64 6.67
N GLU A 108 1.53 1.39 6.75
CA GLU A 108 0.93 0.67 5.65
C GLU A 108 -0.40 0.07 6.07
N TRP A 109 -1.34 0.09 5.13
CA TRP A 109 -2.63 -0.59 5.25
C TRP A 109 -2.87 -1.40 3.99
N GLU A 110 -3.49 -2.56 4.18
CA GLU A 110 -3.86 -3.45 3.10
C GLU A 110 -5.30 -3.91 3.26
N TRP A 111 -6.06 -3.92 2.17
CA TRP A 111 -7.43 -4.40 2.13
C TRP A 111 -7.66 -5.25 0.88
N SER A 112 -8.41 -6.35 1.04
CA SER A 112 -8.91 -7.12 -0.10
C SER A 112 -9.96 -6.33 -0.87
N ARG A 113 -9.91 -6.42 -2.21
CA ARG A 113 -10.86 -5.75 -3.11
C ARG A 113 -11.50 -6.76 -4.04
N PRO A 114 -12.76 -6.53 -4.47
CA PRO A 114 -13.39 -7.35 -5.50
C PRO A 114 -12.84 -7.08 -6.90
N ASP A 115 -12.30 -5.88 -7.13
CA ASP A 115 -11.85 -5.37 -8.42
C ASP A 115 -10.69 -4.37 -8.27
N SER A 116 -10.34 -3.69 -9.36
CA SER A 116 -9.27 -2.70 -9.41
C SER A 116 -9.67 -1.31 -8.90
N GLU A 117 -10.92 -1.08 -8.51
CA GLU A 117 -11.37 0.25 -8.07
C GLU A 117 -10.98 0.53 -6.61
N PRO A 118 -10.45 1.73 -6.30
CA PRO A 118 -10.10 2.11 -4.93
C PRO A 118 -11.33 2.25 -4.03
N ASP A 119 -11.23 1.72 -2.82
CA ASP A 119 -12.17 2.00 -1.76
C ASP A 119 -11.72 3.25 -1.00
N THR A 120 -12.37 4.35 -1.30
CA THR A 120 -12.03 5.65 -0.72
C THR A 120 -12.56 5.84 0.70
N GLU A 121 -13.56 5.05 1.11
CA GLU A 121 -14.12 5.11 2.46
C GLU A 121 -13.14 4.53 3.48
N VAL A 122 -12.60 3.34 3.22
CA VAL A 122 -11.59 2.73 4.10
C VAL A 122 -10.32 3.56 4.14
N MET A 123 -9.95 4.21 3.04
CA MET A 123 -8.81 5.14 3.02
C MET A 123 -9.07 6.38 3.88
N ALA A 124 -10.25 6.98 3.76
CA ALA A 124 -10.62 8.16 4.56
C ALA A 124 -10.56 7.83 6.06
N ALA A 125 -11.07 6.66 6.45
CA ALA A 125 -11.00 6.18 7.82
C ALA A 125 -9.55 5.96 8.29
N ALA A 126 -8.71 5.34 7.47
CA ALA A 126 -7.31 5.08 7.80
C ALA A 126 -6.47 6.36 7.94
N LEU A 127 -6.77 7.37 7.15
CA LEU A 127 -6.06 8.65 7.18
C LEU A 127 -6.62 9.64 8.23
N ASP A 128 -7.82 9.42 8.73
CA ASP A 128 -8.62 10.15 9.74
C ASP A 128 -8.01 11.50 10.22
N GLY A 129 -8.09 12.51 9.36
CA GLY A 129 -7.60 13.86 9.67
C GLY A 129 -6.07 13.98 9.84
N ALA A 130 -5.31 12.90 9.69
CA ALA A 130 -3.84 12.94 9.77
C ALA A 130 -3.24 13.78 8.63
N ILE A 131 -3.95 13.88 7.51
CA ILE A 131 -3.50 14.57 6.30
C ILE A 131 -4.60 15.52 5.80
N PRO A 132 -4.29 16.80 5.54
CA PRO A 132 -5.24 17.77 5.01
C PRO A 132 -5.46 17.55 3.49
N LEU A 133 -6.14 16.48 3.12
CA LEU A 133 -6.52 16.27 1.73
C LEU A 133 -7.65 17.25 1.32
N PRO A 134 -7.67 17.72 0.06
CA PRO A 134 -8.69 18.63 -0.43
C PRO A 134 -10.09 18.03 -0.30
N LYS A 135 -11.12 18.87 -0.04
CA LYS A 135 -12.50 18.38 -0.06
C LYS A 135 -12.82 17.75 -1.42
N GLY A 136 -13.47 16.57 -1.38
CA GLY A 136 -13.86 15.86 -2.60
C GLY A 136 -12.71 15.14 -3.32
N TRP A 137 -11.57 14.96 -2.66
CA TRP A 137 -10.43 14.23 -3.21
C TRP A 137 -10.82 12.83 -3.71
N ALA A 138 -11.71 12.16 -3.00
CA ALA A 138 -12.17 10.80 -3.33
C ALA A 138 -12.80 10.72 -4.73
N ALA A 139 -13.55 11.73 -5.14
CA ALA A 139 -14.15 11.80 -6.48
C ALA A 139 -13.15 12.21 -7.58
N GLN A 140 -11.94 12.60 -7.23
CA GLN A 140 -10.91 13.05 -8.16
C GLN A 140 -9.82 12.01 -8.42
N ILE A 141 -9.80 10.93 -7.63
CA ILE A 141 -8.83 9.84 -7.80
C ILE A 141 -9.00 9.20 -9.17
N LYS A 142 -7.88 9.00 -9.83
CA LYS A 142 -7.81 8.31 -11.13
C LYS A 142 -6.52 7.49 -11.24
N PRO A 143 -6.48 6.48 -12.11
CA PRO A 143 -5.23 5.81 -12.44
C PRO A 143 -4.23 6.81 -13.02
N VAL A 144 -2.97 6.74 -12.56
CA VAL A 144 -1.87 7.58 -13.06
C VAL A 144 -0.84 6.77 -13.81
N PHE A 145 -0.61 5.52 -13.43
CA PHE A 145 0.20 4.57 -14.21
C PHE A 145 -0.05 3.13 -13.78
N GLU A 146 0.34 2.19 -14.62
CA GLU A 146 0.28 0.75 -14.42
C GLU A 146 1.65 0.11 -14.63
N THR A 147 1.96 -0.90 -13.84
CA THR A 147 3.17 -1.71 -13.97
C THR A 147 2.83 -3.20 -13.93
#